data_cc4975ac1b00da2cd83b5fb9e7e8b556
#
_entry.id   cc4975ac1b00da2cd83b5fb9e7e8b556
#
_cell.length_a   1.000
_cell.length_b   1.000
_cell.length_c   1.000
_cell.angle_alpha   90.00
_cell.angle_beta   90.00
_cell.angle_gamma   90.00
#
_symmetry.space_group_name_H-M   'P 1'
#
loop_
_entity.id
_entity.type
_entity.pdbx_description
1 polymer ?
#
loop_
_entity_poly.entity_id
_entity_poly.type
_entity_poly.pdbx_seq_one_letter_code
_entity_poly.pdbx_strand_id
1 'polypeptide(L)'
;MKRGPITHERVFEDEDFATTYAKKHKKMVEKFGHEYTAKLRSRGFERGRIMDVGCGSGGTAIVLANNLPHAEVYGIDLSQPLLDIAKVSSRLSDLHDRVKFESADVHNIPYEEHSFDVVLSINMVHLVEDPVQMLNEMARILAPNGIVFIADLRRSWLALLEKEIKNALTLDEAKALLGQTRLPQGSFSSNLLWWRFET
;
A
#
# COMPACT_ATOMS: atom_id res chain seq x y z
N MET A 1 24.57 -5.36 3.09
CA MET A 1 23.92 -6.50 3.77
C MET A 1 22.98 -7.12 2.75
N LYS A 2 23.04 -8.43 2.48
CA LYS A 2 22.16 -9.07 1.50
C LYS A 2 20.73 -9.12 2.02
N ARG A 3 19.73 -8.97 1.13
CA ARG A 3 18.30 -9.16 1.42
C ARG A 3 18.08 -10.58 1.96
N GLY A 4 17.27 -10.74 3.01
CA GLY A 4 16.86 -12.05 3.50
C GLY A 4 15.91 -12.75 2.52
N PRO A 5 15.67 -14.07 2.66
CA PRO A 5 14.66 -14.76 1.86
C PRO A 5 13.28 -14.19 2.20
N ILE A 6 12.45 -14.00 1.17
CA ILE A 6 11.03 -13.71 1.36
C ILE A 6 10.40 -15.02 1.81
N THR A 7 10.03 -15.10 3.07
CA THR A 7 9.20 -16.20 3.56
C THR A 7 7.75 -15.78 3.37
N HIS A 8 7.06 -16.42 2.44
CA HIS A 8 5.59 -16.39 2.39
C HIS A 8 5.10 -17.16 3.61
N GLU A 9 5.12 -16.51 4.75
CA GLU A 9 4.54 -17.10 5.93
C GLU A 9 3.02 -16.99 5.78
N ARG A 10 2.33 -18.14 5.82
CA ARG A 10 0.87 -18.27 6.02
C ARG A 10 0.38 -17.58 7.31
N VAL A 11 1.26 -16.82 7.93
CA VAL A 11 1.06 -16.08 9.17
C VAL A 11 -0.11 -15.11 9.05
N PHE A 12 -0.32 -14.55 7.86
CA PHE A 12 -1.44 -13.65 7.60
C PHE A 12 -2.80 -14.36 7.40
N GLU A 13 -2.83 -15.70 7.40
CA GLU A 13 -4.04 -16.52 7.41
C GLU A 13 -4.56 -16.77 8.85
N ASP A 14 -3.76 -16.48 9.87
CA ASP A 14 -4.09 -16.64 11.29
C ASP A 14 -4.81 -15.40 11.83
N GLU A 15 -5.99 -15.56 12.42
CA GLU A 15 -6.83 -14.47 12.93
C GLU A 15 -6.20 -13.72 14.11
N ASP A 16 -5.54 -14.44 15.02
CA ASP A 16 -4.89 -13.84 16.20
C ASP A 16 -3.68 -13.00 15.78
N PHE A 17 -2.91 -13.53 14.82
CA PHE A 17 -1.82 -12.79 14.23
C PHE A 17 -2.33 -11.54 13.50
N ALA A 18 -3.34 -11.67 12.64
CA ALA A 18 -3.91 -10.56 11.90
C ALA A 18 -4.43 -9.45 12.83
N THR A 19 -5.11 -9.83 13.92
CA THR A 19 -5.59 -8.89 14.94
C THR A 19 -4.43 -8.16 15.63
N THR A 20 -3.38 -8.88 16.01
CA THR A 20 -2.20 -8.31 16.66
C THR A 20 -1.44 -7.38 15.71
N TYR A 21 -1.26 -7.80 14.45
CA TYR A 21 -0.64 -7.03 13.39
C TYR A 21 -1.42 -5.73 13.11
N ALA A 22 -2.74 -5.83 12.94
CA ALA A 22 -3.59 -4.67 12.72
C ALA A 22 -3.48 -3.64 13.85
N LYS A 23 -3.50 -4.10 15.11
CA LYS A 23 -3.33 -3.22 16.28
C LYS A 23 -1.95 -2.56 16.31
N LYS A 24 -0.87 -3.33 16.08
CA LYS A 24 0.52 -2.84 16.06
C LYS A 24 0.71 -1.73 15.02
N HIS A 25 0.14 -1.90 13.83
CA HIS A 25 0.37 -1.01 12.68
C HIS A 25 -0.68 0.10 12.52
N LYS A 26 -1.77 0.08 13.30
CA LYS A 26 -2.89 1.03 13.19
C LYS A 26 -2.45 2.50 13.04
N LYS A 27 -1.66 2.99 13.98
CA LYS A 27 -1.19 4.40 13.98
C LYS A 27 -0.35 4.74 12.75
N MET A 28 0.41 3.76 12.26
CA MET A 28 1.25 3.95 11.08
C MET A 28 0.40 4.12 9.82
N VAL A 29 -0.54 3.20 9.56
CA VAL A 29 -1.40 3.25 8.36
C VAL A 29 -2.33 4.46 8.38
N GLU A 30 -2.88 4.84 9.54
CA GLU A 30 -3.66 6.06 9.71
C GLU A 30 -2.83 7.32 9.39
N LYS A 31 -1.57 7.37 9.85
CA LYS A 31 -0.67 8.48 9.54
C LYS A 31 -0.43 8.60 8.03
N PHE A 32 -0.19 7.50 7.32
CA PHE A 32 -0.07 7.53 5.86
C PHE A 32 -1.36 7.99 5.18
N GLY A 33 -2.52 7.54 5.66
CA GLY A 33 -3.82 8.00 5.17
C GLY A 33 -3.98 9.51 5.28
N HIS A 34 -3.63 10.10 6.42
CA HIS A 34 -3.65 11.56 6.60
C HIS A 34 -2.62 12.28 5.72
N GLU A 35 -1.39 11.75 5.62
CA GLU A 35 -0.34 12.33 4.77
C GLU A 35 -0.79 12.34 3.30
N TYR A 36 -1.30 11.23 2.79
CA TYR A 36 -1.72 11.14 1.39
C TYR A 36 -3.01 11.93 1.12
N THR A 37 -3.93 12.01 2.07
CA THR A 37 -5.06 12.94 1.96
C THR A 37 -4.59 14.38 1.77
N ALA A 38 -3.64 14.84 2.59
CA ALA A 38 -3.11 16.20 2.47
C ALA A 38 -2.43 16.44 1.11
N LYS A 39 -1.64 15.47 0.64
CA LYS A 39 -0.98 15.53 -0.68
C LYS A 39 -2.00 15.54 -1.83
N LEU A 40 -3.02 14.71 -1.77
CA LEU A 40 -4.08 14.66 -2.80
C LEU A 40 -4.83 15.99 -2.87
N ARG A 41 -5.25 16.53 -1.72
CA ARG A 41 -5.89 17.85 -1.65
C ARG A 41 -5.01 18.98 -2.20
N SER A 42 -3.72 18.98 -1.87
CA SER A 42 -2.77 20.00 -2.37
C SER A 42 -2.57 19.95 -3.89
N ARG A 43 -2.89 18.80 -4.52
CA ARG A 43 -2.87 18.59 -5.98
C ARG A 43 -4.24 18.80 -6.64
N GLY A 44 -5.24 19.26 -5.88
CA GLY A 44 -6.60 19.51 -6.37
C GLY A 44 -7.42 18.24 -6.60
N PHE A 45 -7.02 17.10 -6.03
CA PHE A 45 -7.82 15.87 -6.12
C PHE A 45 -9.04 15.97 -5.19
N GLU A 46 -10.23 15.99 -5.78
CA GLU A 46 -11.50 16.10 -5.05
C GLU A 46 -12.35 14.83 -5.17
N ARG A 47 -12.28 14.14 -6.31
CA ARG A 47 -13.08 12.95 -6.63
C ARG A 47 -12.32 12.01 -7.54
N GLY A 48 -12.72 10.75 -7.54
CA GLY A 48 -12.14 9.71 -8.39
C GLY A 48 -11.99 8.40 -7.63
N ARG A 49 -11.33 7.44 -8.23
CA ARG A 49 -11.12 6.09 -7.71
C ARG A 49 -9.70 5.94 -7.20
N ILE A 50 -9.58 5.45 -5.99
CA ILE A 50 -8.30 5.22 -5.30
C ILE A 50 -8.15 3.72 -5.04
N MET A 51 -7.00 3.13 -5.40
CA MET A 51 -6.66 1.74 -5.09
C MET A 51 -5.54 1.69 -4.04
N ASP A 52 -5.77 0.96 -2.97
CA ASP A 52 -4.78 0.59 -1.94
C ASP A 52 -4.34 -0.86 -2.16
N VAL A 53 -3.13 -1.06 -2.69
CA VAL A 53 -2.57 -2.35 -3.08
C VAL A 53 -1.78 -2.94 -1.91
N GLY A 54 -2.28 -4.05 -1.35
CA GLY A 54 -1.83 -4.61 -0.08
C GLY A 54 -2.39 -3.82 1.11
N CYS A 55 -3.71 -3.61 1.13
CA CYS A 55 -4.39 -2.71 2.07
C CYS A 55 -4.40 -3.21 3.52
N GLY A 56 -4.10 -4.48 3.77
CA GLY A 56 -4.15 -5.10 5.09
C GLY A 56 -5.48 -4.86 5.79
N SER A 57 -5.44 -4.32 7.01
CA SER A 57 -6.63 -3.99 7.82
C SER A 57 -7.38 -2.72 7.38
N GLY A 58 -7.06 -2.14 6.23
CA GLY A 58 -7.79 -1.05 5.59
C GLY A 58 -7.61 0.34 6.20
N GLY A 59 -6.70 0.51 7.15
CA GLY A 59 -6.60 1.77 7.90
C GLY A 59 -6.32 2.99 7.02
N THR A 60 -5.43 2.87 6.03
CA THR A 60 -5.15 3.95 5.06
C THR A 60 -6.37 4.26 4.21
N ALA A 61 -7.00 3.23 3.63
CA ALA A 61 -8.18 3.36 2.77
C ALA A 61 -9.35 4.05 3.50
N ILE A 62 -9.59 3.67 4.76
CA ILE A 62 -10.65 4.27 5.61
C ILE A 62 -10.37 5.74 5.87
N VAL A 63 -9.13 6.11 6.20
CA VAL A 63 -8.75 7.52 6.43
C VAL A 63 -8.91 8.33 5.15
N LEU A 64 -8.50 7.80 4.00
CA LEU A 64 -8.69 8.46 2.71
C LEU A 64 -10.17 8.71 2.42
N ALA A 65 -11.02 7.68 2.57
CA ALA A 65 -12.46 7.80 2.31
C ALA A 65 -13.15 8.78 3.26
N ASN A 66 -12.78 8.80 4.55
CA ASN A 66 -13.31 9.77 5.51
C ASN A 66 -12.98 11.21 5.12
N ASN A 67 -11.78 11.44 4.61
CA ASN A 67 -11.30 12.79 4.32
C ASN A 67 -11.57 13.24 2.88
N LEU A 68 -11.90 12.33 1.96
CA LEU A 68 -12.19 12.61 0.55
C LEU A 68 -13.62 12.14 0.24
N PRO A 69 -14.65 12.94 0.57
CA PRO A 69 -16.05 12.48 0.56
C PRO A 69 -16.60 12.11 -0.82
N HIS A 70 -15.94 12.54 -1.89
CA HIS A 70 -16.34 12.26 -3.27
C HIS A 70 -15.44 11.22 -3.96
N ALA A 71 -14.50 10.60 -3.22
CA ALA A 71 -13.67 9.51 -3.72
C ALA A 71 -14.31 8.14 -3.39
N GLU A 72 -14.14 7.19 -4.31
CA GLU A 72 -14.37 5.77 -4.08
C GLU A 72 -13.02 5.12 -3.79
N VAL A 73 -12.92 4.38 -2.70
CA VAL A 73 -11.67 3.74 -2.29
C VAL A 73 -11.81 2.24 -2.36
N TYR A 74 -10.83 1.61 -2.95
CA TYR A 74 -10.72 0.16 -3.10
C TYR A 74 -9.46 -0.31 -2.41
N GLY A 75 -9.53 -1.44 -1.74
CA GLY A 75 -8.38 -2.07 -1.13
C GLY A 75 -8.33 -3.55 -1.49
N ILE A 76 -7.18 -4.04 -1.87
CA ILE A 76 -6.94 -5.45 -2.12
C ILE A 76 -5.84 -5.99 -1.22
N ASP A 77 -6.02 -7.23 -0.76
CA ASP A 77 -5.04 -7.99 0.02
C ASP A 77 -5.30 -9.49 -0.17
N LEU A 78 -4.31 -10.34 0.09
CA LEU A 78 -4.50 -11.79 0.11
C LEU A 78 -5.01 -12.30 1.45
N SER A 79 -4.76 -11.58 2.54
CA SER A 79 -5.14 -11.98 3.89
C SER A 79 -6.62 -11.78 4.15
N GLN A 80 -7.41 -12.84 4.10
CA GLN A 80 -8.83 -12.77 4.44
C GLN A 80 -9.08 -12.25 5.87
N PRO A 81 -8.33 -12.67 6.92
CA PRO A 81 -8.51 -12.14 8.27
C PRO A 81 -8.28 -10.62 8.36
N LEU A 82 -7.27 -10.08 7.65
CA LEU A 82 -7.06 -8.62 7.60
C LEU A 82 -8.19 -7.89 6.86
N LEU A 83 -8.67 -8.46 5.75
CA LEU A 83 -9.81 -7.90 5.01
C LEU A 83 -11.11 -7.91 5.83
N ASP A 84 -11.32 -8.92 6.67
CA ASP A 84 -12.50 -8.97 7.54
C ASP A 84 -12.44 -7.87 8.60
N ILE A 85 -11.26 -7.59 9.17
CA ILE A 85 -11.04 -6.43 10.06
C ILE A 85 -11.31 -5.12 9.29
N ALA A 86 -10.83 -4.99 8.06
CA ALA A 86 -11.05 -3.81 7.22
C ALA A 86 -12.53 -3.58 6.93
N LYS A 87 -13.28 -4.63 6.56
CA LYS A 87 -14.72 -4.59 6.30
C LYS A 87 -15.53 -4.21 7.55
N VAL A 88 -15.18 -4.75 8.71
CA VAL A 88 -15.79 -4.35 9.98
C VAL A 88 -15.52 -2.88 10.28
N SER A 89 -14.27 -2.44 10.12
CA SER A 89 -13.87 -1.06 10.39
C SER A 89 -14.57 -0.06 9.46
N SER A 90 -14.75 -0.39 8.18
CA SER A 90 -15.47 0.47 7.22
C SER A 90 -16.96 0.60 7.57
N ARG A 91 -17.61 -0.49 8.04
CA ARG A 91 -19.01 -0.45 8.51
C ARG A 91 -19.16 0.42 9.75
N LEU A 92 -18.24 0.27 10.72
CA LEU A 92 -18.24 1.08 11.94
C LEU A 92 -18.01 2.58 11.68
N SER A 93 -17.39 2.90 10.56
CA SER A 93 -17.14 4.28 10.11
C SER A 93 -18.19 4.80 9.13
N ASP A 94 -19.25 4.04 8.85
CA ASP A 94 -20.32 4.36 7.87
C ASP A 94 -19.77 4.64 6.45
N LEU A 95 -18.76 3.86 6.04
CA LEU A 95 -18.05 4.02 4.76
C LEU A 95 -18.25 2.86 3.79
N HIS A 96 -19.07 1.86 4.14
CA HIS A 96 -19.19 0.60 3.39
C HIS A 96 -19.69 0.77 1.95
N ASP A 97 -20.37 1.87 1.63
CA ASP A 97 -20.79 2.18 0.26
C ASP A 97 -19.68 2.81 -0.60
N ARG A 98 -18.65 3.38 0.05
CA ARG A 98 -17.55 4.10 -0.63
C ARG A 98 -16.19 3.42 -0.50
N VAL A 99 -16.09 2.42 0.36
CA VAL A 99 -14.85 1.64 0.53
C VAL A 99 -15.14 0.17 0.28
N LYS A 100 -14.45 -0.40 -0.69
CA LYS A 100 -14.58 -1.82 -1.05
C LYS A 100 -13.28 -2.56 -0.76
N PHE A 101 -13.40 -3.68 -0.06
CA PHE A 101 -12.25 -4.54 0.25
C PHE A 101 -12.45 -5.91 -0.37
N GLU A 102 -11.47 -6.37 -1.18
CA GLU A 102 -11.54 -7.61 -1.95
C GLU A 102 -10.25 -8.42 -1.79
N SER A 103 -10.39 -9.75 -1.78
CA SER A 103 -9.25 -10.64 -1.82
C SER A 103 -8.73 -10.74 -3.25
N ALA A 104 -7.48 -10.33 -3.48
CA ALA A 104 -6.85 -10.40 -4.79
C ALA A 104 -5.32 -10.51 -4.68
N ASP A 105 -4.72 -11.15 -5.68
CA ASP A 105 -3.28 -11.20 -5.85
C ASP A 105 -2.78 -9.89 -6.48
N VAL A 106 -1.85 -9.24 -5.83
CA VAL A 106 -1.23 -8.00 -6.31
C VAL A 106 -0.42 -8.19 -7.61
N HIS A 107 -0.10 -9.43 -7.97
CA HIS A 107 0.56 -9.76 -9.24
C HIS A 107 -0.41 -9.92 -10.42
N ASN A 108 -1.73 -9.96 -10.14
CA ASN A 108 -2.79 -10.05 -11.15
C ASN A 108 -4.05 -9.35 -10.63
N ILE A 109 -4.05 -8.02 -10.64
CA ILE A 109 -5.11 -7.20 -10.06
C ILE A 109 -6.36 -7.28 -10.93
N PRO A 110 -7.54 -7.68 -10.39
CA PRO A 110 -8.76 -7.99 -11.17
C PRO A 110 -9.53 -6.73 -11.58
N TYR A 111 -8.83 -5.74 -12.09
CA TYR A 111 -9.39 -4.49 -12.60
C TYR A 111 -8.81 -4.17 -13.98
N GLU A 112 -9.59 -3.47 -14.79
CA GLU A 112 -9.18 -3.06 -16.13
C GLU A 112 -8.06 -2.03 -16.10
N GLU A 113 -7.37 -1.88 -17.24
CA GLU A 113 -6.39 -0.82 -17.44
C GLU A 113 -7.01 0.56 -17.21
N HIS A 114 -6.21 1.46 -16.63
CA HIS A 114 -6.60 2.87 -16.46
C HIS A 114 -7.88 3.10 -15.61
N SER A 115 -8.17 2.21 -14.70
CA SER A 115 -9.41 2.24 -13.90
C SER A 115 -9.31 3.03 -12.57
N PHE A 116 -8.11 3.51 -12.20
CA PHE A 116 -7.91 4.26 -10.95
C PHE A 116 -7.13 5.55 -11.17
N ASP A 117 -7.61 6.64 -10.58
CA ASP A 117 -6.95 7.95 -10.63
C ASP A 117 -5.75 8.02 -9.66
N VAL A 118 -5.81 7.24 -8.60
CA VAL A 118 -4.74 7.13 -7.60
C VAL A 118 -4.50 5.66 -7.28
N VAL A 119 -3.24 5.25 -7.28
CA VAL A 119 -2.83 3.91 -6.85
C VAL A 119 -1.75 4.05 -5.78
N LEU A 120 -1.94 3.42 -4.65
CA LEU A 120 -0.96 3.47 -3.56
C LEU A 120 -0.62 2.08 -3.03
N SER A 121 0.55 1.96 -2.43
CA SER A 121 0.99 0.76 -1.71
C SER A 121 1.90 1.14 -0.54
N ILE A 122 1.61 0.60 0.64
CA ILE A 122 2.34 0.92 1.86
C ILE A 122 2.80 -0.35 2.55
N ASN A 123 4.10 -0.44 2.80
CA ASN A 123 4.71 -1.55 3.56
C ASN A 123 4.49 -2.93 2.92
N MET A 124 4.48 -2.98 1.59
CA MET A 124 4.15 -4.19 0.81
C MET A 124 5.29 -4.68 -0.09
N VAL A 125 6.05 -3.78 -0.72
CA VAL A 125 7.07 -4.11 -1.73
C VAL A 125 8.13 -5.10 -1.22
N HIS A 126 8.48 -5.04 0.06
CA HIS A 126 9.46 -5.95 0.66
C HIS A 126 8.88 -7.33 1.00
N LEU A 127 7.55 -7.50 0.97
CA LEU A 127 6.85 -8.74 1.31
C LEU A 127 6.52 -9.59 0.08
N VAL A 128 6.46 -9.01 -1.11
CA VAL A 128 6.04 -9.73 -2.32
C VAL A 128 7.19 -10.45 -3.01
N GLU A 129 6.87 -11.55 -3.68
CA GLU A 129 7.84 -12.40 -4.37
C GLU A 129 8.40 -11.70 -5.63
N ASP A 130 7.50 -11.18 -6.46
CA ASP A 130 7.85 -10.39 -7.66
C ASP A 130 7.35 -8.95 -7.54
N PRO A 131 8.13 -8.06 -6.92
CA PRO A 131 7.74 -6.67 -6.79
C PRO A 131 7.72 -5.92 -8.13
N VAL A 132 8.43 -6.38 -9.17
CA VAL A 132 8.36 -5.77 -10.50
C VAL A 132 6.99 -6.03 -11.12
N GLN A 133 6.48 -7.26 -11.03
CA GLN A 133 5.16 -7.60 -11.53
C GLN A 133 4.06 -6.83 -10.79
N MET A 134 4.10 -6.80 -9.44
CA MET A 134 3.16 -5.99 -8.64
C MET A 134 3.14 -4.52 -9.08
N LEU A 135 4.32 -3.91 -9.22
CA LEU A 135 4.44 -2.50 -9.60
C LEU A 135 3.98 -2.25 -11.06
N ASN A 136 4.17 -3.23 -11.95
CA ASN A 136 3.63 -3.16 -13.31
C ASN A 136 2.11 -3.29 -13.35
N GLU A 137 1.50 -4.08 -12.47
CA GLU A 137 0.04 -4.12 -12.31
C GLU A 137 -0.50 -2.81 -11.76
N MET A 138 0.19 -2.20 -10.77
CA MET A 138 -0.16 -0.84 -10.32
C MET A 138 -0.10 0.17 -11.48
N ALA A 139 0.93 0.10 -12.33
CA ALA A 139 1.05 0.95 -13.50
C ALA A 139 -0.06 0.69 -14.54
N ARG A 140 -0.47 -0.57 -14.71
CA ARG A 140 -1.52 -0.96 -15.66
C ARG A 140 -2.88 -0.39 -15.27
N ILE A 141 -3.25 -0.50 -14.00
CA ILE A 141 -4.55 -0.02 -13.53
C ILE A 141 -4.60 1.49 -13.32
N LEU A 142 -3.46 2.17 -13.30
CA LEU A 142 -3.36 3.63 -13.14
C LEU A 142 -3.87 4.35 -14.39
N ALA A 143 -4.77 5.31 -14.21
CA ALA A 143 -5.24 6.17 -15.28
C ALA A 143 -4.12 7.04 -15.88
N PRO A 144 -4.21 7.48 -17.15
CA PRO A 144 -3.29 8.48 -17.69
C PRO A 144 -3.25 9.73 -16.81
N ASN A 145 -2.06 10.18 -16.45
CA ASN A 145 -1.81 11.27 -15.49
C ASN A 145 -2.29 11.00 -14.06
N GLY A 146 -2.56 9.74 -13.71
CA GLY A 146 -2.90 9.33 -12.36
C GLY A 146 -1.71 9.48 -11.39
N ILE A 147 -2.02 9.43 -10.11
CA ILE A 147 -1.05 9.64 -9.03
C ILE A 147 -0.66 8.30 -8.41
N VAL A 148 0.63 8.10 -8.23
CA VAL A 148 1.18 6.94 -7.49
C VAL A 148 1.78 7.39 -6.18
N PHE A 149 1.49 6.64 -5.11
CA PHE A 149 2.21 6.73 -3.85
C PHE A 149 2.71 5.35 -3.43
N ILE A 150 4.01 5.23 -3.21
CA ILE A 150 4.62 4.02 -2.65
C ILE A 150 5.42 4.43 -1.43
N ALA A 151 5.21 3.75 -0.31
CA ALA A 151 6.05 3.86 0.87
C ALA A 151 6.39 2.47 1.38
N ASP A 152 7.66 2.22 1.60
CA ASP A 152 8.08 0.93 2.11
C ASP A 152 9.23 1.08 3.10
N LEU A 153 9.42 0.06 3.94
CA LEU A 153 10.52 0.02 4.88
C LEU A 153 11.85 0.18 4.16
N ARG A 154 12.73 0.99 4.76
CA ARG A 154 14.08 1.18 4.27
C ARG A 154 15.07 0.34 5.06
N ARG A 155 15.83 -0.52 4.36
CA ARG A 155 16.92 -1.24 4.98
C ARG A 155 18.00 -0.27 5.44
N SER A 156 18.22 -0.24 6.76
CA SER A 156 19.19 0.60 7.45
C SER A 156 19.93 -0.23 8.50
N TRP A 157 20.79 0.39 9.29
CA TRP A 157 21.46 -0.28 10.41
C TRP A 157 20.48 -0.85 11.47
N LEU A 158 19.23 -0.35 11.52
CA LEU A 158 18.14 -0.89 12.36
C LEU A 158 17.74 -2.32 11.97
N ALA A 159 18.14 -2.82 10.80
CA ALA A 159 17.97 -4.20 10.39
C ALA A 159 18.67 -5.21 11.33
N LEU A 160 19.56 -4.75 12.20
CA LEU A 160 20.17 -5.58 13.25
C LEU A 160 19.18 -5.87 14.41
N LEU A 161 18.14 -5.04 14.55
CA LEU A 161 17.17 -5.12 15.65
C LEU A 161 15.82 -5.70 15.21
N GLU A 162 15.42 -5.50 13.94
CA GLU A 162 14.10 -5.87 13.44
C GLU A 162 14.22 -6.72 12.15
N LYS A 163 13.59 -7.92 12.18
CA LYS A 163 13.63 -8.86 11.04
C LYS A 163 13.00 -8.29 9.77
N GLU A 164 11.89 -7.56 9.89
CA GLU A 164 11.18 -6.94 8.76
C GLU A 164 12.11 -5.99 7.97
N ILE A 165 12.95 -5.23 8.68
CA ILE A 165 13.91 -4.30 8.06
C ILE A 165 15.02 -5.04 7.29
N LYS A 166 15.32 -6.31 7.60
CA LYS A 166 16.31 -7.11 6.84
C LYS A 166 15.85 -7.38 5.41
N ASN A 167 14.56 -7.56 5.21
CA ASN A 167 13.97 -7.86 3.89
C ASN A 167 13.68 -6.58 3.09
N ALA A 168 13.69 -5.43 3.75
CA ALA A 168 13.47 -4.14 3.13
C ALA A 168 14.55 -3.79 2.11
N LEU A 169 14.23 -2.88 1.19
CA LEU A 169 15.16 -2.35 0.20
C LEU A 169 15.94 -1.15 0.75
N THR A 170 17.17 -0.98 0.32
CA THR A 170 17.84 0.33 0.41
C THR A 170 17.20 1.29 -0.59
N LEU A 171 17.46 2.59 -0.45
CA LEU A 171 16.95 3.58 -1.41
C LEU A 171 17.46 3.33 -2.84
N ASP A 172 18.71 2.91 -3.00
CA ASP A 172 19.29 2.66 -4.32
C ASP A 172 18.72 1.37 -4.95
N GLU A 173 18.47 0.34 -4.14
CA GLU A 173 17.77 -0.87 -4.60
C GLU A 173 16.31 -0.55 -5.00
N ALA A 174 15.61 0.30 -4.24
CA ALA A 174 14.27 0.74 -4.58
C ALA A 174 14.25 1.53 -5.90
N LYS A 175 15.19 2.46 -6.09
CA LYS A 175 15.35 3.17 -7.37
C LYS A 175 15.62 2.24 -8.54
N ALA A 176 16.53 1.28 -8.36
CA ALA A 176 16.86 0.29 -9.39
C ALA A 176 15.66 -0.63 -9.70
N LEU A 177 14.86 -0.98 -8.69
CA LEU A 177 13.64 -1.77 -8.85
C LEU A 177 12.59 -0.99 -9.66
N LEU A 178 12.26 0.24 -9.25
CA LEU A 178 11.25 1.05 -9.94
C LEU A 178 11.69 1.41 -11.36
N GLY A 179 12.98 1.56 -11.61
CA GLY A 179 13.53 1.76 -12.95
C GLY A 179 13.31 0.59 -13.93
N GLN A 180 12.89 -0.60 -13.45
CA GLN A 180 12.53 -1.77 -14.25
C GLN A 180 11.02 -1.86 -14.52
N THR A 181 10.24 -0.94 -13.98
CA THR A 181 8.77 -0.96 -14.06
C THR A 181 8.23 0.04 -15.08
N ARG A 182 6.94 -0.09 -15.37
CA ARG A 182 6.17 0.83 -16.25
C ARG A 182 5.57 2.01 -15.50
N LEU A 183 5.86 2.17 -14.22
CA LEU A 183 5.36 3.31 -13.44
C LEU A 183 5.81 4.63 -14.07
N PRO A 184 4.98 5.68 -14.03
CA PRO A 184 5.37 7.01 -14.50
C PRO A 184 6.61 7.51 -13.75
N GLN A 185 7.31 8.47 -14.36
CA GLN A 185 8.43 9.13 -13.66
C GLN A 185 7.93 9.86 -12.42
N GLY A 186 8.71 9.79 -11.35
CA GLY A 186 8.36 10.40 -10.07
C GLY A 186 9.57 10.75 -9.23
N SER A 187 9.30 11.21 -8.04
CA SER A 187 10.31 11.65 -7.10
C SER A 187 10.48 10.65 -5.94
N PHE A 188 11.73 10.51 -5.49
CA PHE A 188 12.06 9.70 -4.33
C PHE A 188 12.37 10.58 -3.13
N SER A 189 11.88 10.16 -1.97
CA SER A 189 12.31 10.70 -0.68
C SER A 189 12.61 9.56 0.29
N SER A 190 13.40 9.82 1.31
CA SER A 190 13.65 8.82 2.34
C SER A 190 13.96 9.44 3.69
N ASN A 191 13.70 8.68 4.75
CA ASN A 191 14.16 8.95 6.11
C ASN A 191 14.82 7.68 6.69
N LEU A 192 14.99 7.61 7.99
CA LEU A 192 15.65 6.49 8.66
C LEU A 192 14.91 5.14 8.47
N LEU A 193 13.57 5.17 8.42
CA LEU A 193 12.72 3.97 8.41
C LEU A 193 12.08 3.68 7.05
N TRP A 194 11.87 4.71 6.21
CA TRP A 194 11.07 4.62 4.99
C TRP A 194 11.82 5.16 3.78
N TRP A 195 11.65 4.51 2.65
CA TRP A 195 11.77 5.14 1.36
C TRP A 195 10.36 5.37 0.79
N ARG A 196 10.22 6.39 -0.03
CA ARG A 196 8.96 6.78 -0.67
C ARG A 196 9.20 7.14 -2.11
N PHE A 197 8.20 6.85 -2.93
CA PHE A 197 8.12 7.27 -4.32
C PHE A 197 6.75 7.88 -4.56
N GLU A 198 6.71 8.96 -5.32
CA GLU A 198 5.46 9.60 -5.75
C GLU A 198 5.62 10.26 -7.13
N THR A 199 4.57 10.20 -7.95
CA THR A 199 4.47 10.86 -9.25
C THR A 199 3.84 12.23 -9.13
#